data_4a7a3fd5842ed89193e419b958be804a
#
_entry.id   4a7a3fd5842ed89193e419b958be804a
#
_cell.length_a   1.000
_cell.length_b   1.000
_cell.length_c   1.000
_cell.angle_alpha   90.00
_cell.angle_beta   90.00
_cell.angle_gamma   90.00
#
_symmetry.space_group_name_H-M   'P 1'
#
loop_
_entity.id
_entity.type
_entity.pdbx_description
1 polymer ?
#
loop_
_entity_poly.entity_id
_entity_poly.type
_entity_poly.pdbx_seq_one_letter_code
_entity_poly.pdbx_strand_id
1 'polypeptide(L)'
;MACCAALLAACASVPDAQERAARKAQAGLSTDAAQDSYRRGQAIAADPRNANRDFLARHLAVEEAVSGAPLTAGNRVRLLADGPGTYQAMLRSIAQARHYVHMETYIFDDDAQGARFAEALIAARNRGADVALMVDAVGTIKTPDALFQRLRDAGVQVAVFNPVSPVNGSRAGWSPNQRNHRKILVVDGKVGYLGGINVSDVYASSPASGSGGSGGVGSGADAQRTDARAAPWRDTHLRIEGPAVAQLEDVIRDGWQSQAKEPLRGGGEAIAPPSGSTRVRILANQPDRSDGYTVYLTLMSAFESAQQSIHITMAYFVPDPAFVDALAAAAQRGVDVVLVLPGFSDSSLVFNAGRSHYGKLLDAGVKLYERRDALLHAKTAVVDGVWSTVGSSNMDWRSFALNYEVNAVVLGPEFAAEMEALFQRDVAESVRITPEAWRARGVDDRFMEFFSRMFERWL
;
A
#
# COMPACT_ATOMS: atom_id res chain seq x y z
N MET A 1 23.50 28.86 19.54
CA MET A 1 22.60 29.36 18.48
C MET A 1 23.00 28.93 17.05
N ALA A 2 23.97 28.07 16.82
CA ALA A 2 24.42 27.65 15.47
C ALA A 2 23.92 26.28 15.02
N CYS A 3 23.23 25.49 15.87
CA CYS A 3 22.72 24.15 15.49
C CYS A 3 21.29 24.12 14.91
N CYS A 4 20.53 25.22 14.99
CA CYS A 4 19.15 25.26 14.45
C CYS A 4 19.06 25.66 12.97
N ALA A 5 20.13 26.15 12.36
CA ALA A 5 20.10 26.62 10.98
C ALA A 5 20.40 25.53 9.93
N ALA A 6 20.88 24.36 10.33
CA ALA A 6 21.24 23.27 9.40
C ALA A 6 20.07 22.33 9.05
N LEU A 7 18.91 22.46 9.72
CA LEU A 7 17.71 21.62 9.52
C LEU A 7 16.72 22.16 8.48
N LEU A 8 16.96 23.33 7.91
CA LEU A 8 16.04 24.00 6.97
C LEU A 8 16.39 23.82 5.48
N ALA A 9 17.44 23.09 5.14
CA ALA A 9 17.93 23.00 3.75
C ALA A 9 17.54 21.74 2.99
N ALA A 10 16.65 20.88 3.50
CA ALA A 10 16.13 19.74 2.75
C ALA A 10 14.71 20.04 2.23
N CYS A 11 14.55 21.12 1.48
CA CYS A 11 13.41 21.25 0.56
C CYS A 11 13.69 20.37 -0.67
N ALA A 12 13.59 19.04 -0.52
CA ALA A 12 13.41 18.18 -1.68
C ALA A 12 12.01 18.49 -2.24
N SER A 13 11.95 19.28 -3.31
CA SER A 13 10.72 19.43 -4.08
C SER A 13 10.36 18.07 -4.66
N VAL A 14 9.09 17.69 -4.60
CA VAL A 14 8.60 16.52 -5.34
C VAL A 14 8.94 16.75 -6.82
N PRO A 15 9.59 15.80 -7.50
CA PRO A 15 9.91 15.96 -8.93
C PRO A 15 8.62 16.16 -9.74
N ASP A 16 8.67 17.03 -10.73
CA ASP A 16 7.59 17.17 -11.71
C ASP A 16 7.37 15.81 -12.40
N ALA A 17 6.15 15.28 -12.28
CA ALA A 17 5.79 13.98 -12.82
C ALA A 17 5.98 13.92 -14.34
N GLN A 18 5.64 14.99 -15.07
CA GLN A 18 5.77 15.04 -16.53
C GLN A 18 7.24 15.11 -16.96
N GLU A 19 8.06 15.93 -16.29
CA GLU A 19 9.48 16.03 -16.60
C GLU A 19 10.23 14.73 -16.32
N ARG A 20 9.88 14.04 -15.22
CA ARG A 20 10.47 12.75 -14.87
C ARG A 20 9.99 11.64 -15.81
N ALA A 21 8.70 11.62 -16.18
CA ALA A 21 8.16 10.71 -17.16
C ALA A 21 8.84 10.90 -18.52
N ALA A 22 9.06 12.15 -18.97
CA ALA A 22 9.75 12.43 -20.20
C ALA A 22 11.21 11.97 -20.18
N ARG A 23 11.94 12.18 -19.08
CA ARG A 23 13.32 11.70 -18.90
C ARG A 23 13.42 10.17 -18.90
N LYS A 24 12.51 9.48 -18.19
CA LYS A 24 12.47 8.01 -18.20
C LYS A 24 11.99 7.44 -19.52
N ALA A 25 11.06 8.08 -20.20
CA ALA A 25 10.63 7.67 -21.54
C ALA A 25 11.80 7.71 -22.54
N GLN A 26 12.68 8.72 -22.47
CA GLN A 26 13.89 8.77 -23.27
C GLN A 26 14.92 7.68 -22.91
N ALA A 27 15.01 7.32 -21.62
CA ALA A 27 15.96 6.31 -21.14
C ALA A 27 15.41 4.87 -21.23
N GLY A 28 14.10 4.69 -20.99
CA GLY A 28 13.47 3.37 -20.83
C GLY A 28 12.92 2.75 -22.10
N LEU A 29 12.65 3.56 -23.16
CA LEU A 29 12.20 3.05 -24.46
C LEU A 29 13.29 2.25 -25.22
N SER A 30 14.49 2.23 -24.70
CA SER A 30 15.62 1.43 -25.23
C SER A 30 15.62 -0.03 -24.78
N THR A 31 14.76 -0.45 -23.84
CA THR A 31 14.65 -1.85 -23.39
C THR A 31 13.46 -2.55 -24.02
N ASP A 32 13.65 -3.80 -24.47
CA ASP A 32 12.58 -4.60 -25.08
C ASP A 32 11.38 -4.76 -24.14
N ALA A 33 11.62 -4.86 -22.82
CA ALA A 33 10.57 -4.98 -21.81
C ALA A 33 9.70 -3.72 -21.70
N ALA A 34 10.30 -2.52 -21.76
CA ALA A 34 9.57 -1.25 -21.72
C ALA A 34 8.72 -1.06 -22.98
N GLN A 35 9.27 -1.40 -24.16
CA GLN A 35 8.52 -1.35 -25.43
C GLN A 35 7.34 -2.32 -25.45
N ASP A 36 7.52 -3.51 -24.90
CA ASP A 36 6.49 -4.53 -24.82
C ASP A 36 5.38 -4.14 -23.84
N SER A 37 5.73 -3.53 -22.71
CA SER A 37 4.81 -2.97 -21.73
C SER A 37 4.01 -1.80 -22.31
N TYR A 38 4.65 -0.90 -23.06
CA TYR A 38 4.00 0.19 -23.78
C TYR A 38 2.98 -0.32 -24.80
N ARG A 39 3.36 -1.32 -25.65
CA ARG A 39 2.42 -1.95 -26.60
C ARG A 39 1.23 -2.59 -25.91
N ARG A 40 1.43 -3.26 -24.76
CA ARG A 40 0.33 -3.82 -23.96
C ARG A 40 -0.57 -2.73 -23.41
N GLY A 41 -0.03 -1.63 -22.90
CA GLY A 41 -0.79 -0.46 -22.47
C GLY A 41 -1.66 0.10 -23.60
N GLN A 42 -1.09 0.25 -24.80
CA GLN A 42 -1.83 0.70 -25.98
C GLN A 42 -2.95 -0.28 -26.38
N ALA A 43 -2.73 -1.59 -26.28
CA ALA A 43 -3.76 -2.58 -26.57
C ALA A 43 -4.93 -2.53 -25.58
N ILE A 44 -4.67 -2.23 -24.29
CA ILE A 44 -5.71 -2.02 -23.29
C ILE A 44 -6.48 -0.74 -23.58
N ALA A 45 -5.79 0.35 -23.89
CA ALA A 45 -6.43 1.61 -24.24
C ALA A 45 -7.32 1.48 -25.49
N ALA A 46 -6.98 0.59 -26.40
CA ALA A 46 -7.74 0.31 -27.62
C ALA A 46 -8.89 -0.70 -27.42
N ASP A 47 -8.99 -1.38 -26.27
CA ASP A 47 -10.05 -2.36 -26.00
C ASP A 47 -11.42 -1.64 -25.91
N PRO A 48 -12.41 -1.98 -26.77
CA PRO A 48 -13.74 -1.35 -26.73
C PRO A 48 -14.50 -1.52 -25.42
N ARG A 49 -14.14 -2.53 -24.61
CA ARG A 49 -14.74 -2.77 -23.29
C ARG A 49 -14.31 -1.73 -22.26
N ASN A 50 -13.23 -1.02 -22.51
CA ASN A 50 -12.75 0.04 -21.63
C ASN A 50 -13.42 1.36 -22.06
N ALA A 51 -14.49 1.73 -21.38
CA ALA A 51 -15.28 2.94 -21.68
C ALA A 51 -14.47 4.24 -21.62
N ASN A 52 -13.35 4.25 -20.88
CA ASN A 52 -12.51 5.42 -20.58
C ASN A 52 -11.19 5.39 -21.37
N ARG A 53 -11.26 5.21 -22.67
CA ARG A 53 -10.08 5.09 -23.55
C ARG A 53 -9.10 6.25 -23.43
N ASP A 54 -9.60 7.48 -23.29
CA ASP A 54 -8.73 8.66 -23.19
C ASP A 54 -7.95 8.69 -21.87
N PHE A 55 -8.56 8.26 -20.77
CA PHE A 55 -7.88 8.08 -19.49
C PHE A 55 -6.73 7.08 -19.64
N LEU A 56 -7.02 5.85 -20.09
CA LEU A 56 -6.02 4.80 -20.23
C LEU A 56 -4.88 5.19 -21.18
N ALA A 57 -5.19 5.84 -22.32
CA ALA A 57 -4.17 6.24 -23.28
C ALA A 57 -3.15 7.21 -22.68
N ARG A 58 -3.59 8.17 -21.89
CA ARG A 58 -2.70 9.14 -21.22
C ARG A 58 -1.98 8.55 -20.04
N HIS A 59 -2.72 7.93 -19.12
CA HIS A 59 -2.20 7.45 -17.86
C HIS A 59 -1.21 6.30 -18.03
N LEU A 60 -1.51 5.31 -18.88
CA LEU A 60 -0.62 4.15 -19.07
C LEU A 60 0.72 4.53 -19.70
N ALA A 61 0.76 5.55 -20.55
CA ALA A 61 2.03 6.04 -21.10
C ALA A 61 2.91 6.66 -19.99
N VAL A 62 2.31 7.45 -19.08
CA VAL A 62 3.01 8.04 -17.93
C VAL A 62 3.41 6.96 -16.93
N GLU A 63 2.51 6.07 -16.58
CA GLU A 63 2.77 4.96 -15.64
C GLU A 63 3.94 4.09 -16.11
N GLU A 64 4.00 3.78 -17.41
CA GLU A 64 5.11 3.04 -18.01
C GLU A 64 6.44 3.79 -17.87
N ALA A 65 6.45 5.06 -18.24
CA ALA A 65 7.64 5.90 -18.19
C ALA A 65 8.13 6.12 -16.75
N VAL A 66 7.20 6.20 -15.79
CA VAL A 66 7.52 6.44 -14.37
C VAL A 66 7.98 5.18 -13.67
N SER A 67 7.29 4.06 -13.87
CA SER A 67 7.57 2.84 -13.12
C SER A 67 8.73 2.04 -13.69
N GLY A 68 8.87 1.98 -15.01
CA GLY A 68 9.76 1.03 -15.66
C GLY A 68 9.39 -0.44 -15.43
N ALA A 69 8.28 -0.70 -14.70
CA ALA A 69 7.81 -2.04 -14.41
C ALA A 69 6.94 -2.57 -15.54
N PRO A 70 7.08 -3.84 -15.95
CA PRO A 70 6.29 -4.39 -17.04
C PRO A 70 4.83 -4.60 -16.64
N LEU A 71 3.91 -4.27 -17.55
CA LEU A 71 2.50 -4.64 -17.44
C LEU A 71 2.32 -6.07 -17.95
N THR A 72 2.11 -7.04 -17.05
CA THR A 72 1.98 -8.44 -17.40
C THR A 72 0.53 -8.87 -17.57
N ALA A 73 0.22 -9.58 -18.66
CA ALA A 73 -1.05 -10.23 -18.88
C ALA A 73 -1.05 -11.67 -18.37
N GLY A 74 -2.22 -12.30 -18.33
CA GLY A 74 -2.33 -13.72 -17.97
C GLY A 74 -2.40 -13.96 -16.45
N ASN A 75 -2.70 -12.97 -15.65
CA ASN A 75 -2.82 -13.16 -14.20
C ASN A 75 -4.26 -13.47 -13.78
N ARG A 76 -4.39 -14.18 -12.66
CA ARG A 76 -5.60 -14.27 -11.87
C ARG A 76 -5.39 -13.49 -10.59
N VAL A 77 -6.24 -12.52 -10.37
CA VAL A 77 -6.22 -11.68 -9.15
C VAL A 77 -7.47 -11.97 -8.34
N ARG A 78 -7.29 -12.13 -7.03
CA ARG A 78 -8.38 -12.28 -6.07
C ARG A 78 -8.24 -11.21 -5.01
N LEU A 79 -9.32 -10.46 -4.80
CA LEU A 79 -9.44 -9.49 -3.74
C LEU A 79 -9.66 -10.21 -2.40
N LEU A 80 -8.90 -9.82 -1.37
CA LEU A 80 -9.01 -10.29 0.00
C LEU A 80 -9.35 -9.07 0.86
N ALA A 81 -10.59 -8.99 1.32
CA ALA A 81 -11.15 -7.78 1.92
C ALA A 81 -10.98 -7.70 3.44
N ASP A 82 -10.35 -8.70 4.06
CA ASP A 82 -10.16 -8.76 5.51
C ASP A 82 -8.95 -9.62 5.92
N GLY A 83 -8.57 -9.52 7.20
CA GLY A 83 -7.46 -10.29 7.77
C GLY A 83 -7.73 -11.79 7.84
N PRO A 84 -8.88 -12.26 8.38
CA PRO A 84 -9.15 -13.69 8.50
C PRO A 84 -9.06 -14.45 7.17
N GLY A 85 -9.70 -13.91 6.11
CA GLY A 85 -9.66 -14.49 4.77
C GLY A 85 -8.25 -14.48 4.17
N THR A 86 -7.51 -13.39 4.40
CA THR A 86 -6.11 -13.25 3.96
C THR A 86 -5.20 -14.26 4.65
N TYR A 87 -5.24 -14.34 5.97
CA TYR A 87 -4.41 -15.29 6.73
C TYR A 87 -4.72 -16.73 6.37
N GLN A 88 -6.00 -17.08 6.21
CA GLN A 88 -6.38 -18.42 5.78
C GLN A 88 -5.81 -18.76 4.40
N ALA A 89 -5.82 -17.80 3.46
CA ALA A 89 -5.29 -18.00 2.12
C ALA A 89 -3.75 -18.12 2.14
N MET A 90 -3.05 -17.24 2.86
CA MET A 90 -1.59 -17.24 2.99
C MET A 90 -1.09 -18.53 3.67
N LEU A 91 -1.65 -18.91 4.82
CA LEU A 91 -1.28 -20.11 5.56
C LEU A 91 -1.51 -21.39 4.74
N ARG A 92 -2.61 -21.44 3.95
CA ARG A 92 -2.82 -22.56 3.02
C ARG A 92 -1.74 -22.65 1.95
N SER A 93 -1.31 -21.52 1.39
CA SER A 93 -0.25 -21.50 0.38
C SER A 93 1.09 -21.92 0.99
N ILE A 94 1.44 -21.43 2.19
CA ILE A 94 2.65 -21.84 2.92
C ILE A 94 2.62 -23.36 3.22
N ALA A 95 1.46 -23.90 3.62
CA ALA A 95 1.31 -25.33 3.88
C ALA A 95 1.50 -26.19 2.62
N GLN A 96 1.25 -25.65 1.43
CA GLN A 96 1.39 -26.33 0.15
C GLN A 96 2.76 -26.11 -0.53
N ALA A 97 3.60 -25.24 0.05
CA ALA A 97 4.94 -24.92 -0.47
C ALA A 97 5.80 -26.18 -0.63
N ARG A 98 6.47 -26.29 -1.79
CA ARG A 98 7.35 -27.40 -2.15
C ARG A 98 8.80 -26.97 -2.37
N HIS A 99 9.00 -25.76 -2.89
CA HIS A 99 10.32 -25.27 -3.27
C HIS A 99 10.78 -24.14 -2.37
N TYR A 100 9.96 -23.08 -2.26
CA TYR A 100 10.33 -21.96 -1.40
C TYR A 100 9.14 -21.11 -0.91
N VAL A 101 9.39 -20.39 0.17
CA VAL A 101 8.50 -19.37 0.74
C VAL A 101 9.33 -18.13 1.04
N HIS A 102 9.02 -17.01 0.39
CA HIS A 102 9.65 -15.72 0.66
C HIS A 102 8.60 -14.75 1.20
N MET A 103 8.88 -14.14 2.34
CA MET A 103 7.96 -13.24 3.02
C MET A 103 8.66 -11.96 3.47
N GLU A 104 8.05 -10.82 3.19
CA GLU A 104 8.37 -9.52 3.77
C GLU A 104 7.16 -9.00 4.53
N THR A 105 7.37 -8.44 5.72
CA THR A 105 6.30 -7.76 6.47
C THR A 105 6.88 -6.67 7.37
N TYR A 106 6.13 -5.58 7.55
CA TYR A 106 6.54 -4.51 8.45
C TYR A 106 6.39 -4.93 9.92
N ILE A 107 5.21 -5.48 10.27
CA ILE A 107 4.93 -6.00 11.62
C ILE A 107 4.86 -7.53 11.57
N PHE A 108 5.51 -8.16 12.53
CA PHE A 108 5.38 -9.58 12.87
C PHE A 108 5.35 -9.69 14.38
N ASP A 109 4.15 -9.68 14.96
CA ASP A 109 3.97 -9.66 16.41
C ASP A 109 4.15 -11.05 17.05
N ASP A 110 4.50 -11.07 18.34
CA ASP A 110 4.54 -12.30 19.16
C ASP A 110 3.16 -12.53 19.82
N ASP A 111 2.18 -12.82 18.96
CA ASP A 111 0.78 -13.08 19.32
C ASP A 111 0.28 -14.38 18.67
N ALA A 112 -1.02 -14.66 18.75
CA ALA A 112 -1.58 -15.89 18.20
C ALA A 112 -1.36 -16.02 16.68
N GLN A 113 -1.48 -14.94 15.91
CA GLN A 113 -1.22 -14.98 14.48
C GLN A 113 0.27 -15.11 14.17
N GLY A 114 1.14 -14.37 14.87
CA GLY A 114 2.59 -14.53 14.74
C GLY A 114 3.05 -15.95 15.02
N ALA A 115 2.53 -16.58 16.08
CA ALA A 115 2.81 -17.97 16.39
C ALA A 115 2.38 -18.92 15.25
N ARG A 116 1.16 -18.74 14.69
CA ARG A 116 0.65 -19.55 13.56
C ARG A 116 1.50 -19.41 12.31
N PHE A 117 1.92 -18.18 11.96
CA PHE A 117 2.80 -17.96 10.82
C PHE A 117 4.19 -18.54 11.06
N ALA A 118 4.78 -18.35 12.25
CA ALA A 118 6.07 -18.95 12.60
C ALA A 118 6.05 -20.47 12.48
N GLU A 119 5.03 -21.13 13.01
CA GLU A 119 4.85 -22.58 12.89
C GLU A 119 4.69 -23.03 11.44
N ALA A 120 3.92 -22.29 10.63
CA ALA A 120 3.73 -22.61 9.21
C ALA A 120 5.05 -22.49 8.42
N LEU A 121 5.85 -21.44 8.67
CA LEU A 121 7.17 -21.25 8.05
C LEU A 121 8.15 -22.35 8.47
N ILE A 122 8.22 -22.70 9.75
CA ILE A 122 9.04 -23.81 10.26
C ILE A 122 8.61 -25.14 9.63
N ALA A 123 7.30 -25.40 9.56
CA ALA A 123 6.78 -26.61 8.94
C ALA A 123 7.11 -26.69 7.44
N ALA A 124 7.08 -25.55 6.70
CA ALA A 124 7.51 -25.50 5.31
C ALA A 124 9.01 -25.83 5.18
N ARG A 125 9.85 -25.24 6.06
CA ARG A 125 11.29 -25.53 6.11
C ARG A 125 11.57 -27.01 6.39
N ASN A 126 10.87 -27.60 7.35
CA ASN A 126 11.01 -29.01 7.72
C ASN A 126 10.58 -29.95 6.58
N ARG A 127 9.71 -29.53 5.65
CA ARG A 127 9.38 -30.27 4.43
C ARG A 127 10.43 -30.14 3.33
N GLY A 128 11.48 -29.34 3.54
CA GLY A 128 12.59 -29.14 2.60
C GLY A 128 12.47 -27.88 1.74
N ALA A 129 11.46 -27.04 1.91
CA ALA A 129 11.37 -25.77 1.21
C ALA A 129 12.44 -24.78 1.73
N ASP A 130 12.95 -23.93 0.85
CA ASP A 130 13.74 -22.78 1.26
C ASP A 130 12.81 -21.68 1.79
N VAL A 131 13.02 -21.23 3.04
CA VAL A 131 12.14 -20.27 3.67
C VAL A 131 12.94 -19.04 4.09
N ALA A 132 12.47 -17.87 3.68
CA ALA A 132 13.05 -16.58 4.05
C ALA A 132 11.97 -15.61 4.56
N LEU A 133 12.29 -14.92 5.64
CA LEU A 133 11.48 -13.87 6.25
C LEU A 133 12.30 -12.59 6.40
N MET A 134 11.81 -11.48 5.86
CA MET A 134 12.33 -10.15 6.16
C MET A 134 11.30 -9.38 6.99
N VAL A 135 11.76 -8.76 8.08
CA VAL A 135 10.96 -7.89 8.93
C VAL A 135 11.61 -6.52 9.09
N ASP A 136 10.83 -5.49 9.38
CA ASP A 136 11.36 -4.15 9.65
C ASP A 136 11.74 -4.01 11.14
N ALA A 137 12.88 -3.39 11.43
CA ALA A 137 13.37 -3.24 12.80
C ALA A 137 12.47 -2.37 13.70
N VAL A 138 11.77 -1.38 13.14
CA VAL A 138 10.84 -0.52 13.89
C VAL A 138 9.49 -1.20 14.02
N GLY A 139 9.00 -1.81 12.95
CA GLY A 139 7.74 -2.54 12.95
C GLY A 139 7.71 -3.72 13.93
N THR A 140 8.87 -4.32 14.20
CA THR A 140 9.02 -5.45 15.13
C THR A 140 9.75 -5.09 16.43
N ILE A 141 9.82 -3.81 16.80
CA ILE A 141 10.57 -3.35 17.98
C ILE A 141 10.03 -3.94 19.30
N LYS A 142 8.77 -4.33 19.33
CA LYS A 142 8.13 -4.95 20.49
C LYS A 142 8.18 -6.48 20.46
N THR A 143 8.58 -7.08 19.33
CA THR A 143 8.62 -8.53 19.15
C THR A 143 9.90 -9.06 19.77
N PRO A 144 9.85 -10.03 20.71
CA PRO A 144 11.03 -10.62 21.30
C PRO A 144 11.92 -11.29 20.25
N ASP A 145 13.24 -11.09 20.32
CA ASP A 145 14.19 -11.74 19.40
C ASP A 145 14.13 -13.28 19.48
N ALA A 146 13.66 -13.82 20.61
CA ALA A 146 13.46 -15.25 20.79
C ALA A 146 12.54 -15.87 19.72
N LEU A 147 11.51 -15.15 19.25
CA LEU A 147 10.66 -15.60 18.14
C LEU A 147 11.46 -15.77 16.85
N PHE A 148 12.27 -14.77 16.49
CA PHE A 148 13.12 -14.82 15.30
C PHE A 148 14.26 -15.82 15.45
N GLN A 149 14.80 -16.00 16.66
CA GLN A 149 15.82 -17.01 16.93
C GLN A 149 15.25 -18.43 16.74
N ARG A 150 14.04 -18.71 17.20
CA ARG A 150 13.35 -19.98 16.95
C ARG A 150 13.19 -20.28 15.46
N LEU A 151 12.90 -19.26 14.63
CA LEU A 151 12.86 -19.41 13.17
C LEU A 151 14.24 -19.73 12.58
N ARG A 152 15.29 -19.03 13.03
CA ARG A 152 16.69 -19.27 12.59
C ARG A 152 17.16 -20.66 12.97
N ASP A 153 16.87 -21.11 14.20
CA ASP A 153 17.24 -22.44 14.69
C ASP A 153 16.58 -23.57 13.89
N ALA A 154 15.38 -23.30 13.34
CA ALA A 154 14.69 -24.20 12.41
C ALA A 154 15.22 -24.12 10.96
N GLY A 155 16.22 -23.28 10.69
CA GLY A 155 16.83 -23.11 9.35
C GLY A 155 16.11 -22.13 8.41
N VAL A 156 15.17 -21.33 8.91
CA VAL A 156 14.57 -20.21 8.19
C VAL A 156 15.58 -19.07 8.09
N GLN A 157 15.79 -18.50 6.91
CA GLN A 157 16.57 -17.27 6.78
C GLN A 157 15.76 -16.09 7.32
N VAL A 158 16.30 -15.34 8.28
CA VAL A 158 15.63 -14.17 8.86
C VAL A 158 16.52 -12.95 8.73
N ALA A 159 16.06 -11.95 7.98
CA ALA A 159 16.69 -10.64 7.85
C ALA A 159 15.87 -9.56 8.55
N VAL A 160 16.59 -8.57 9.14
CA VAL A 160 15.97 -7.39 9.76
C VAL A 160 16.36 -6.17 8.94
N PHE A 161 15.36 -5.49 8.40
CA PHE A 161 15.56 -4.30 7.58
C PHE A 161 15.91 -3.09 8.47
N ASN A 162 16.98 -2.38 8.12
CA ASN A 162 17.49 -1.18 8.76
C ASN A 162 17.43 -1.24 10.31
N PRO A 163 18.30 -2.04 10.95
CA PRO A 163 18.40 -2.13 12.41
C PRO A 163 18.52 -0.74 13.04
N VAL A 164 17.81 -0.51 14.16
CA VAL A 164 17.78 0.79 14.84
C VAL A 164 19.13 1.17 15.44
N SER A 165 19.94 0.16 15.84
CA SER A 165 21.27 0.38 16.40
C SER A 165 22.34 0.47 15.30
N PRO A 166 23.16 1.53 15.29
CA PRO A 166 24.25 1.66 14.32
C PRO A 166 25.34 0.58 14.48
N VAL A 167 25.45 -0.03 15.66
CA VAL A 167 26.42 -1.13 15.92
C VAL A 167 26.09 -2.37 15.08
N ASN A 168 24.80 -2.60 14.81
CA ASN A 168 24.33 -3.69 13.98
C ASN A 168 24.10 -3.28 12.50
N GLY A 169 24.15 -1.99 12.20
CA GLY A 169 23.77 -1.39 10.91
C GLY A 169 24.90 -0.67 10.17
N SER A 170 26.19 -0.95 10.48
CA SER A 170 27.34 -0.28 9.84
C SER A 170 27.57 -0.70 8.37
N ARG A 171 26.52 -0.64 7.54
CA ARG A 171 26.64 -0.77 6.08
C ARG A 171 26.60 0.60 5.43
N ALA A 172 27.34 0.75 4.33
CA ALA A 172 27.16 1.88 3.42
C ALA A 172 25.67 1.93 3.03
N GLY A 173 24.98 3.06 3.32
CA GLY A 173 23.55 3.22 3.05
C GLY A 173 22.61 3.01 4.24
N TRP A 174 23.12 2.78 5.47
CA TRP A 174 22.26 2.74 6.65
C TRP A 174 21.49 4.05 6.84
N SER A 175 20.18 3.98 6.80
CA SER A 175 19.29 5.12 6.98
C SER A 175 18.15 4.76 7.93
N PRO A 176 18.24 5.12 9.22
CA PRO A 176 17.26 4.71 10.22
C PRO A 176 15.86 5.26 9.97
N ASN A 177 15.73 6.27 9.11
CA ASN A 177 14.44 6.86 8.74
C ASN A 177 13.75 6.12 7.59
N GLN A 178 14.48 5.36 6.77
CA GLN A 178 13.90 4.51 5.74
C GLN A 178 13.38 3.21 6.36
N ARG A 179 12.12 2.85 6.09
CA ARG A 179 11.49 1.63 6.61
C ARG A 179 10.98 0.75 5.48
N ASN A 180 11.00 -0.55 5.70
CA ASN A 180 10.36 -1.50 4.79
C ASN A 180 8.90 -1.70 5.18
N HIS A 181 8.02 -0.94 4.55
CA HIS A 181 6.58 -0.99 4.86
C HIS A 181 5.81 -1.97 3.94
N ARG A 182 6.50 -2.77 3.14
CA ARG A 182 5.92 -3.80 2.27
C ARG A 182 5.33 -4.95 3.09
N LYS A 183 4.31 -5.60 2.55
CA LYS A 183 3.71 -6.83 3.06
C LYS A 183 3.51 -7.73 1.86
N ILE A 184 4.48 -8.62 1.64
CA ILE A 184 4.54 -9.52 0.48
C ILE A 184 4.76 -10.95 0.95
N LEU A 185 4.09 -11.90 0.31
CA LEU A 185 4.40 -13.32 0.41
C LEU A 185 4.44 -13.91 -1.01
N VAL A 186 5.50 -14.62 -1.34
CA VAL A 186 5.61 -15.41 -2.57
C VAL A 186 5.86 -16.87 -2.21
N VAL A 187 5.11 -17.77 -2.83
CA VAL A 187 5.21 -19.22 -2.64
C VAL A 187 5.46 -19.89 -3.98
N ASP A 188 6.58 -20.60 -4.07
CA ASP A 188 7.01 -21.41 -5.23
C ASP A 188 7.00 -20.65 -6.58
N GLY A 189 7.08 -19.32 -6.59
CA GLY A 189 6.94 -18.49 -7.78
C GLY A 189 5.58 -18.55 -8.46
N LYS A 190 4.60 -19.21 -7.84
CA LYS A 190 3.28 -19.48 -8.42
C LYS A 190 2.18 -18.58 -7.86
N VAL A 191 2.28 -18.27 -6.59
CA VAL A 191 1.28 -17.47 -5.86
C VAL A 191 1.99 -16.35 -5.13
N GLY A 192 1.51 -15.14 -5.35
CA GLY A 192 1.95 -13.94 -4.64
C GLY A 192 0.82 -13.30 -3.85
N TYR A 193 1.16 -12.65 -2.75
CA TYR A 193 0.26 -11.84 -1.94
C TYR A 193 0.88 -10.49 -1.71
N LEU A 194 0.08 -9.43 -1.74
CA LEU A 194 0.48 -8.08 -1.33
C LEU A 194 -0.71 -7.25 -0.87
N GLY A 195 -0.48 -6.26 -0.02
CA GLY A 195 -1.51 -5.33 0.46
C GLY A 195 -1.14 -4.65 1.76
N GLY A 196 -2.15 -4.26 2.56
CA GLY A 196 -1.95 -3.54 3.81
C GLY A 196 -1.78 -4.43 5.05
N ILE A 197 -2.17 -5.71 5.00
CA ILE A 197 -2.26 -6.61 6.16
C ILE A 197 -0.89 -7.11 6.60
N ASN A 198 -0.51 -6.85 7.86
CA ASN A 198 0.68 -7.41 8.52
C ASN A 198 0.36 -8.74 9.23
N VAL A 199 1.32 -9.27 9.99
CA VAL A 199 1.13 -10.46 10.85
C VAL A 199 0.93 -10.00 12.29
N SER A 200 -0.34 -9.89 12.71
CA SER A 200 -0.74 -9.48 14.05
C SER A 200 -2.21 -9.80 14.31
N ASP A 201 -2.56 -10.06 15.58
CA ASP A 201 -3.93 -10.33 16.02
C ASP A 201 -4.90 -9.16 15.76
N VAL A 202 -4.39 -7.92 15.59
CA VAL A 202 -5.24 -6.75 15.27
C VAL A 202 -6.01 -6.91 13.96
N TYR A 203 -5.50 -7.72 13.03
CA TYR A 203 -6.17 -8.05 11.76
C TYR A 203 -7.00 -9.35 11.84
N ALA A 204 -6.98 -10.06 12.98
CA ALA A 204 -7.64 -11.37 13.10
C ALA A 204 -9.17 -11.27 13.16
N SER A 205 -9.72 -10.09 13.42
CA SER A 205 -11.15 -9.80 13.40
C SER A 205 -11.54 -9.07 12.12
N SER A 206 -12.72 -9.38 11.58
CA SER A 206 -13.28 -8.67 10.43
C SER A 206 -14.52 -7.89 10.85
N PRO A 207 -14.68 -6.62 10.45
CA PRO A 207 -15.93 -5.89 10.63
C PRO A 207 -17.12 -6.58 9.95
N ALA A 208 -16.88 -7.32 8.85
CA ALA A 208 -17.88 -8.04 8.08
C ALA A 208 -18.35 -9.36 8.74
N SER A 209 -17.58 -9.91 9.68
CA SER A 209 -17.97 -11.12 10.43
C SER A 209 -18.78 -10.73 11.67
N GLY A 210 -19.98 -10.18 11.47
CA GLY A 210 -20.92 -9.79 12.52
C GLY A 210 -21.20 -10.91 13.54
N SER A 211 -20.25 -11.18 14.43
CA SER A 211 -20.49 -11.81 15.71
C SER A 211 -20.97 -10.72 16.67
N GLY A 212 -22.28 -10.58 16.79
CA GLY A 212 -23.03 -9.61 17.52
C GLY A 212 -22.44 -9.21 18.88
N GLY A 213 -21.82 -8.06 18.90
CA GLY A 213 -21.85 -7.18 20.03
C GLY A 213 -22.94 -6.16 19.73
N SER A 214 -24.09 -6.28 20.35
CA SER A 214 -25.20 -5.35 20.27
C SER A 214 -24.83 -4.04 20.99
N GLY A 215 -23.95 -3.25 20.37
CA GLY A 215 -23.74 -1.85 20.71
C GLY A 215 -24.59 -1.04 19.74
N GLY A 216 -25.77 -0.57 20.22
CA GLY A 216 -26.67 0.25 19.44
C GLY A 216 -25.93 1.46 18.87
N VAL A 217 -26.11 1.68 17.56
CA VAL A 217 -25.70 2.90 16.87
C VAL A 217 -26.55 4.04 17.45
N GLY A 218 -26.01 4.74 18.44
CA GLY A 218 -26.58 5.99 18.93
C GLY A 218 -26.42 7.05 17.85
N SER A 219 -27.52 7.49 17.28
CA SER A 219 -27.60 8.66 16.41
C SER A 219 -27.41 9.95 17.24
N GLY A 220 -26.16 10.25 17.59
CA GLY A 220 -25.79 11.47 18.30
C GLY A 220 -24.36 11.86 17.98
N ALA A 221 -24.11 13.17 17.88
CA ALA A 221 -22.80 13.75 17.56
C ALA A 221 -21.67 13.43 18.57
N ASP A 222 -21.96 12.65 19.62
CA ASP A 222 -21.06 12.24 20.70
C ASP A 222 -20.81 10.73 20.72
N ALA A 223 -20.71 10.08 19.55
CA ALA A 223 -20.24 8.70 19.51
C ALA A 223 -18.79 8.66 20.04
N GLN A 224 -18.62 8.16 21.26
CA GLN A 224 -17.36 7.98 21.98
C GLN A 224 -16.30 7.44 21.02
N ARG A 225 -15.12 8.13 21.02
CA ARG A 225 -13.91 7.66 20.33
C ARG A 225 -13.65 6.23 20.76
N THR A 226 -13.87 5.29 19.85
CA THR A 226 -13.55 3.89 20.05
C THR A 226 -12.05 3.79 20.27
N ASP A 227 -11.62 3.08 21.31
CA ASP A 227 -10.18 2.83 21.53
C ASP A 227 -9.63 2.11 20.30
N ALA A 228 -8.71 2.75 19.57
CA ALA A 228 -8.11 2.22 18.36
C ALA A 228 -7.47 0.83 18.55
N ARG A 229 -7.11 0.48 19.80
CA ARG A 229 -6.52 -0.82 20.15
C ARG A 229 -7.56 -1.94 20.29
N ALA A 230 -8.81 -1.59 20.56
CA ALA A 230 -9.91 -2.55 20.73
C ALA A 230 -10.78 -2.69 19.48
N ALA A 231 -10.67 -1.76 18.54
CA ALA A 231 -11.47 -1.78 17.32
C ALA A 231 -10.96 -2.85 16.33
N PRO A 232 -11.86 -3.53 15.59
CA PRO A 232 -11.45 -4.38 14.49
C PRO A 232 -10.76 -3.55 13.40
N TRP A 233 -9.77 -4.13 12.73
CA TRP A 233 -9.07 -3.46 11.64
C TRP A 233 -9.70 -3.82 10.29
N ARG A 234 -9.94 -2.81 9.46
CA ARG A 234 -10.41 -2.94 8.09
C ARG A 234 -9.25 -2.71 7.13
N ASP A 235 -8.82 -3.76 6.42
CA ASP A 235 -7.72 -3.67 5.47
C ASP A 235 -8.01 -4.51 4.21
N THR A 236 -7.14 -4.37 3.19
CA THR A 236 -7.29 -5.01 1.88
C THR A 236 -5.97 -5.64 1.44
N HIS A 237 -6.06 -6.83 0.87
CA HIS A 237 -4.93 -7.59 0.34
C HIS A 237 -5.29 -8.21 -1.00
N LEU A 238 -4.30 -8.59 -1.79
CA LEU A 238 -4.47 -9.33 -3.03
C LEU A 238 -3.80 -10.69 -2.96
N ARG A 239 -4.40 -11.67 -3.63
CA ARG A 239 -3.77 -12.92 -4.04
C ARG A 239 -3.63 -12.92 -5.54
N ILE A 240 -2.42 -13.14 -6.05
CA ILE A 240 -2.08 -13.10 -7.46
C ILE A 240 -1.48 -14.45 -7.87
N GLU A 241 -1.93 -14.99 -9.01
CA GLU A 241 -1.35 -16.14 -9.69
C GLU A 241 -1.04 -15.75 -11.14
N GLY A 242 0.09 -16.20 -11.67
CA GLY A 242 0.51 -15.90 -13.03
C GLY A 242 1.78 -15.07 -13.11
N PRO A 243 2.10 -14.51 -14.29
CA PRO A 243 3.41 -13.89 -14.57
C PRO A 243 3.81 -12.74 -13.65
N ALA A 244 2.85 -11.98 -13.08
CA ALA A 244 3.15 -10.88 -12.17
C ALA A 244 3.80 -11.33 -10.85
N VAL A 245 3.72 -12.62 -10.49
CA VAL A 245 4.37 -13.15 -9.28
C VAL A 245 5.89 -13.01 -9.36
N ALA A 246 6.47 -13.11 -10.57
CA ALA A 246 7.90 -12.90 -10.76
C ALA A 246 8.33 -11.47 -10.39
N GLN A 247 7.50 -10.46 -10.67
CA GLN A 247 7.79 -9.08 -10.26
C GLN A 247 7.80 -8.91 -8.74
N LEU A 248 6.91 -9.61 -8.01
CA LEU A 248 6.92 -9.62 -6.54
C LEU A 248 8.19 -10.30 -6.00
N GLU A 249 8.60 -11.38 -6.63
CA GLU A 249 9.84 -12.09 -6.29
C GLU A 249 11.06 -11.18 -6.49
N ASP A 250 11.11 -10.42 -7.59
CA ASP A 250 12.19 -9.46 -7.85
C ASP A 250 12.24 -8.37 -6.77
N VAL A 251 11.07 -7.86 -6.33
CA VAL A 251 10.98 -6.86 -5.24
C VAL A 251 11.53 -7.41 -3.93
N ILE A 252 11.19 -8.66 -3.57
CA ILE A 252 11.72 -9.33 -2.36
C ILE A 252 13.24 -9.52 -2.49
N ARG A 253 13.70 -10.02 -3.63
CA ARG A 253 15.12 -10.29 -3.89
C ARG A 253 15.96 -9.03 -3.79
N ASP A 254 15.49 -7.93 -4.36
CA ASP A 254 16.15 -6.62 -4.26
C ASP A 254 16.22 -6.12 -2.82
N GLY A 255 15.11 -6.23 -2.08
CA GLY A 255 15.06 -5.88 -0.65
C GLY A 255 16.05 -6.73 0.16
N TRP A 256 16.04 -8.05 -0.08
CA TRP A 256 16.95 -8.98 0.60
C TRP A 256 18.42 -8.66 0.34
N GLN A 257 18.82 -8.44 -0.91
CA GLN A 257 20.18 -8.12 -1.29
C GLN A 257 20.70 -6.82 -0.63
N SER A 258 19.79 -5.86 -0.38
CA SER A 258 20.16 -4.60 0.26
C SER A 258 20.47 -4.75 1.77
N GLN A 259 19.91 -5.77 2.44
CA GLN A 259 19.93 -5.89 3.89
C GLN A 259 20.61 -7.16 4.42
N ALA A 260 20.42 -8.29 3.77
CA ALA A 260 20.91 -9.56 4.25
C ALA A 260 22.41 -9.77 3.93
N LYS A 261 23.11 -10.48 4.84
CA LYS A 261 24.51 -10.87 4.63
C LYS A 261 24.61 -12.08 3.72
N GLU A 262 23.64 -12.98 3.79
CA GLU A 262 23.60 -14.21 3.01
C GLU A 262 22.71 -14.05 1.79
N PRO A 263 23.03 -14.71 0.67
CA PRO A 263 22.16 -14.75 -0.49
C PRO A 263 20.79 -15.35 -0.14
N LEU A 264 19.73 -14.83 -0.76
CA LEU A 264 18.40 -15.42 -0.66
C LEU A 264 18.39 -16.81 -1.29
N ARG A 265 18.04 -17.83 -0.50
CA ARG A 265 17.91 -19.21 -0.97
C ARG A 265 16.55 -19.43 -1.65
N GLY A 266 16.51 -20.24 -2.67
CA GLY A 266 15.31 -20.49 -3.49
C GLY A 266 14.95 -19.31 -4.40
N GLY A 267 13.89 -19.46 -5.18
CA GLY A 267 13.43 -18.47 -6.16
C GLY A 267 14.31 -18.38 -7.42
N GLY A 268 13.95 -17.46 -8.32
CA GLY A 268 14.66 -17.31 -9.61
C GLY A 268 14.26 -18.37 -10.65
N GLU A 269 13.20 -19.10 -10.39
CA GLU A 269 12.65 -20.10 -11.32
C GLU A 269 11.86 -19.44 -12.46
N ALA A 270 11.44 -20.25 -13.41
CA ALA A 270 10.69 -19.80 -14.57
C ALA A 270 9.44 -19.00 -14.17
N ILE A 271 9.16 -17.97 -14.95
CA ILE A 271 7.93 -17.14 -14.81
C ILE A 271 6.71 -18.06 -14.77
N ALA A 272 5.84 -17.88 -13.78
CA ALA A 272 4.62 -18.67 -13.65
C ALA A 272 3.79 -18.60 -14.95
N PRO A 273 3.22 -19.74 -15.39
CA PRO A 273 2.39 -19.76 -16.58
C PRO A 273 1.13 -18.91 -16.39
N PRO A 274 0.51 -18.44 -17.48
CA PRO A 274 -0.76 -17.73 -17.40
C PRO A 274 -1.80 -18.53 -16.60
N SER A 275 -2.48 -17.85 -15.66
CA SER A 275 -3.49 -18.42 -14.78
C SER A 275 -4.88 -17.79 -14.95
N GLY A 276 -4.96 -16.70 -15.72
CA GLY A 276 -6.17 -15.92 -15.98
C GLY A 276 -5.98 -14.94 -17.13
N SER A 277 -6.79 -13.88 -17.16
CA SER A 277 -6.75 -12.85 -18.21
C SER A 277 -6.39 -11.45 -17.69
N THR A 278 -6.28 -11.29 -16.38
CA THR A 278 -6.08 -9.97 -15.76
C THR A 278 -4.67 -9.44 -16.05
N ARG A 279 -4.59 -8.13 -16.28
CA ARG A 279 -3.33 -7.42 -16.48
C ARG A 279 -2.92 -6.75 -15.19
N VAL A 280 -1.67 -6.99 -14.77
CA VAL A 280 -1.12 -6.54 -13.50
C VAL A 280 0.25 -5.91 -13.70
N ARG A 281 0.51 -4.83 -13.01
CA ARG A 281 1.82 -4.19 -12.86
C ARG A 281 2.13 -4.09 -11.37
N ILE A 282 3.34 -4.42 -10.99
CA ILE A 282 3.82 -4.23 -9.62
C ILE A 282 4.66 -2.96 -9.57
N LEU A 283 4.23 -2.01 -8.75
CA LEU A 283 4.93 -0.75 -8.50
C LEU A 283 5.72 -0.88 -7.21
N ALA A 284 7.03 -0.84 -7.29
CA ALA A 284 7.91 -0.77 -6.12
C ALA A 284 8.38 0.67 -5.92
N ASN A 285 8.19 1.21 -4.70
CA ASN A 285 8.81 2.46 -4.29
C ASN A 285 10.10 2.12 -3.52
N GLN A 286 11.24 2.62 -3.99
CA GLN A 286 12.57 2.40 -3.40
C GLN A 286 13.29 3.74 -3.31
N PRO A 287 13.32 4.38 -2.13
CA PRO A 287 13.78 5.77 -1.97
C PRO A 287 15.26 5.99 -2.33
N ASP A 288 16.10 4.98 -2.15
CA ASP A 288 17.55 5.00 -2.42
C ASP A 288 17.92 4.75 -3.89
N ARG A 289 16.94 4.45 -4.74
CA ARG A 289 17.12 4.31 -6.19
C ARG A 289 16.60 5.53 -6.94
N SER A 290 17.06 5.68 -8.18
CA SER A 290 16.54 6.70 -9.12
C SER A 290 15.02 6.61 -9.33
N ASP A 291 14.41 5.52 -8.86
CA ASP A 291 13.00 5.14 -9.01
C ASP A 291 12.11 5.53 -7.81
N GLY A 292 12.63 6.28 -6.85
CA GLY A 292 11.83 6.88 -5.78
C GLY A 292 10.64 7.66 -6.35
N TYR A 293 9.55 7.75 -5.57
CA TYR A 293 8.28 8.41 -5.94
C TYR A 293 7.45 7.68 -7.00
N THR A 294 7.74 6.43 -7.35
CA THR A 294 6.99 5.70 -8.38
C THR A 294 5.49 5.65 -8.08
N VAL A 295 5.09 5.27 -6.86
CA VAL A 295 3.68 5.22 -6.47
C VAL A 295 3.05 6.61 -6.50
N TYR A 296 3.73 7.63 -5.96
CA TYR A 296 3.27 9.02 -5.98
C TYR A 296 2.98 9.51 -7.39
N LEU A 297 3.95 9.38 -8.29
CA LEU A 297 3.83 9.87 -9.66
C LEU A 297 2.76 9.11 -10.46
N THR A 298 2.59 7.82 -10.20
CA THR A 298 1.52 7.02 -10.80
C THR A 298 0.15 7.50 -10.34
N LEU A 299 -0.04 7.74 -9.04
CA LEU A 299 -1.30 8.27 -8.51
C LEU A 299 -1.60 9.67 -9.03
N MET A 300 -0.60 10.56 -9.05
CA MET A 300 -0.75 11.92 -9.62
C MET A 300 -1.23 11.85 -11.07
N SER A 301 -0.58 11.05 -11.90
CA SER A 301 -0.98 10.85 -13.30
C SER A 301 -2.40 10.29 -13.44
N ALA A 302 -2.79 9.34 -12.55
CA ALA A 302 -4.14 8.79 -12.55
C ALA A 302 -5.19 9.87 -12.24
N PHE A 303 -4.96 10.71 -11.23
CA PHE A 303 -5.90 11.76 -10.83
C PHE A 303 -5.98 12.90 -11.84
N GLU A 304 -4.85 13.30 -12.42
CA GLU A 304 -4.82 14.30 -13.50
C GLU A 304 -5.54 13.83 -14.76
N SER A 305 -5.46 12.54 -15.06
CA SER A 305 -6.03 11.92 -16.25
C SER A 305 -7.50 11.52 -16.09
N ALA A 306 -7.99 11.36 -14.86
CA ALA A 306 -9.35 10.90 -14.55
C ALA A 306 -10.43 11.75 -15.20
N GLN A 307 -11.50 11.10 -15.70
CA GLN A 307 -12.61 11.73 -16.41
C GLN A 307 -13.97 11.48 -15.75
N GLN A 308 -14.15 10.38 -15.02
CA GLN A 308 -15.46 10.01 -14.46
C GLN A 308 -15.42 9.91 -12.93
N SER A 309 -14.49 9.15 -12.36
CA SER A 309 -14.47 8.90 -10.92
C SER A 309 -13.07 8.66 -10.37
N ILE A 310 -12.85 9.10 -9.13
CA ILE A 310 -11.71 8.76 -8.30
C ILE A 310 -12.25 8.34 -6.95
N HIS A 311 -12.18 7.04 -6.63
CA HIS A 311 -12.66 6.47 -5.38
C HIS A 311 -11.48 5.92 -4.57
N ILE A 312 -11.25 6.47 -3.38
CA ILE A 312 -10.08 6.17 -2.55
C ILE A 312 -10.52 5.71 -1.17
N THR A 313 -9.95 4.58 -0.72
CA THR A 313 -9.99 4.16 0.69
C THR A 313 -8.58 4.20 1.24
N MET A 314 -8.31 5.06 2.23
CA MET A 314 -6.95 5.36 2.66
C MET A 314 -6.81 5.45 4.17
N ALA A 315 -5.86 4.68 4.71
CA ALA A 315 -5.54 4.62 6.13
C ALA A 315 -4.94 5.94 6.67
N TYR A 316 -3.82 6.37 6.09
CA TYR A 316 -3.16 7.62 6.43
C TYR A 316 -3.17 8.54 5.21
N PHE A 317 -3.89 9.65 5.36
CA PHE A 317 -4.07 10.64 4.31
C PHE A 317 -3.48 11.98 4.77
N VAL A 318 -2.18 12.13 4.56
CA VAL A 318 -1.42 13.36 4.86
C VAL A 318 -0.61 13.74 3.62
N PRO A 319 -1.30 13.98 2.49
CA PRO A 319 -0.63 14.27 1.23
C PRO A 319 -0.03 15.67 1.20
N ASP A 320 0.92 15.86 0.31
CA ASP A 320 1.46 17.18 0.04
C ASP A 320 0.42 18.10 -0.66
N PRO A 321 0.69 19.42 -0.73
CA PRO A 321 -0.24 20.36 -1.37
C PRO A 321 -0.55 20.03 -2.84
N ALA A 322 0.43 19.52 -3.62
CA ALA A 322 0.21 19.20 -5.02
C ALA A 322 -0.76 18.03 -5.21
N PHE A 323 -0.69 17.03 -4.32
CA PHE A 323 -1.60 15.91 -4.32
C PHE A 323 -3.05 16.33 -3.97
N VAL A 324 -3.20 17.20 -2.97
CA VAL A 324 -4.51 17.79 -2.62
C VAL A 324 -5.05 18.61 -3.79
N ASP A 325 -4.19 19.39 -4.46
CA ASP A 325 -4.57 20.20 -5.63
C ASP A 325 -5.01 19.34 -6.81
N ALA A 326 -4.37 18.21 -7.06
CA ALA A 326 -4.76 17.28 -8.13
C ALA A 326 -6.17 16.70 -7.89
N LEU A 327 -6.49 16.28 -6.66
CA LEU A 327 -7.83 15.79 -6.30
C LEU A 327 -8.89 16.90 -6.40
N ALA A 328 -8.58 18.10 -5.88
CA ALA A 328 -9.46 19.27 -5.96
C ALA A 328 -9.73 19.67 -7.43
N ALA A 329 -8.69 19.71 -8.26
CA ALA A 329 -8.81 20.02 -9.66
C ALA A 329 -9.63 18.96 -10.43
N ALA A 330 -9.50 17.68 -10.10
CA ALA A 330 -10.32 16.61 -10.66
C ALA A 330 -11.81 16.83 -10.34
N ALA A 331 -12.15 17.11 -9.06
CA ALA A 331 -13.52 17.40 -8.66
C ALA A 331 -14.08 18.66 -9.37
N GLN A 332 -13.28 19.71 -9.52
CA GLN A 332 -13.66 20.93 -10.23
C GLN A 332 -13.86 20.71 -11.75
N ARG A 333 -13.21 19.70 -12.35
CA ARG A 333 -13.47 19.25 -13.72
C ARG A 333 -14.78 18.45 -13.86
N GLY A 334 -15.45 18.11 -12.75
CA GLY A 334 -16.68 17.31 -12.74
C GLY A 334 -16.46 15.81 -12.51
N VAL A 335 -15.24 15.40 -12.19
CA VAL A 335 -14.93 14.01 -11.81
C VAL A 335 -15.57 13.72 -10.43
N ASP A 336 -16.20 12.56 -10.26
CA ASP A 336 -16.73 12.13 -8.97
C ASP A 336 -15.60 11.68 -8.05
N VAL A 337 -15.12 12.58 -7.19
CA VAL A 337 -14.02 12.31 -6.25
C VAL A 337 -14.60 11.99 -4.88
N VAL A 338 -14.40 10.75 -4.42
CA VAL A 338 -14.91 10.26 -3.13
C VAL A 338 -13.80 9.59 -2.33
N LEU A 339 -13.60 10.04 -1.08
CA LEU A 339 -12.60 9.49 -0.19
C LEU A 339 -13.27 8.89 1.05
N VAL A 340 -12.91 7.65 1.38
CA VAL A 340 -13.19 7.01 2.67
C VAL A 340 -11.91 7.05 3.50
N LEU A 341 -11.96 7.74 4.64
CA LEU A 341 -10.85 8.02 5.52
C LEU A 341 -11.15 7.51 6.94
N PRO A 342 -10.15 7.34 7.82
CA PRO A 342 -10.40 6.92 9.19
C PRO A 342 -11.20 7.97 9.96
N GLY A 343 -12.18 7.54 10.76
CA GLY A 343 -12.86 8.40 11.73
C GLY A 343 -12.12 8.50 13.07
N PHE A 344 -11.11 7.65 13.27
CA PHE A 344 -10.13 7.67 14.37
C PHE A 344 -8.85 6.93 13.91
N SER A 345 -7.75 7.11 14.62
CA SER A 345 -6.46 6.50 14.26
C SER A 345 -5.68 6.10 15.52
N ASP A 346 -4.74 5.20 15.36
CA ASP A 346 -3.70 4.86 16.35
C ASP A 346 -2.68 5.99 16.55
N SER A 347 -2.61 6.96 15.61
CA SER A 347 -1.80 8.18 15.67
C SER A 347 -2.67 9.43 15.58
N SER A 348 -2.89 10.11 16.71
CA SER A 348 -3.66 11.36 16.76
C SER A 348 -3.02 12.48 15.93
N LEU A 349 -1.69 12.49 15.81
CA LEU A 349 -0.96 13.48 15.03
C LEU A 349 -1.25 13.31 13.52
N VAL A 350 -1.11 12.08 13.01
CA VAL A 350 -1.42 11.73 11.60
C VAL A 350 -2.90 12.02 11.29
N PHE A 351 -3.80 11.64 12.18
CA PHE A 351 -5.23 11.85 12.04
C PHE A 351 -5.58 13.34 11.88
N ASN A 352 -5.09 14.20 12.79
CA ASN A 352 -5.39 15.63 12.73
C ASN A 352 -4.67 16.34 11.58
N ALA A 353 -3.45 15.90 11.20
CA ALA A 353 -2.77 16.40 10.02
C ALA A 353 -3.57 16.14 8.76
N GLY A 354 -4.11 14.92 8.58
CA GLY A 354 -4.97 14.56 7.46
C GLY A 354 -6.24 15.40 7.39
N ARG A 355 -6.91 15.59 8.51
CA ARG A 355 -8.12 16.42 8.62
C ARG A 355 -7.89 17.88 8.23
N SER A 356 -6.67 18.40 8.40
CA SER A 356 -6.35 19.79 8.02
C SER A 356 -6.58 20.09 6.54
N HIS A 357 -6.61 19.07 5.67
CA HIS A 357 -6.85 19.19 4.23
C HIS A 357 -8.34 19.14 3.83
N TYR A 358 -9.23 18.72 4.75
CA TYR A 358 -10.65 18.51 4.44
C TYR A 358 -11.35 19.77 3.93
N GLY A 359 -11.06 20.93 4.52
CA GLY A 359 -11.68 22.19 4.10
C GLY A 359 -11.49 22.45 2.60
N LYS A 360 -10.24 22.36 2.12
CA LYS A 360 -9.90 22.58 0.72
C LYS A 360 -10.56 21.56 -0.21
N LEU A 361 -10.58 20.30 0.18
CA LEU A 361 -11.21 19.23 -0.61
C LEU A 361 -12.73 19.40 -0.68
N LEU A 362 -13.38 19.69 0.45
CA LEU A 362 -14.83 19.92 0.51
C LEU A 362 -15.24 21.16 -0.31
N ASP A 363 -14.49 22.25 -0.23
CA ASP A 363 -14.74 23.46 -0.99
C ASP A 363 -14.55 23.25 -2.50
N ALA A 364 -13.74 22.28 -2.92
CA ALA A 364 -13.58 21.85 -4.31
C ALA A 364 -14.67 20.87 -4.80
N GLY A 365 -15.54 20.37 -3.90
CA GLY A 365 -16.60 19.42 -4.24
C GLY A 365 -16.24 17.95 -4.02
N VAL A 366 -15.09 17.64 -3.43
CA VAL A 366 -14.71 16.27 -3.06
C VAL A 366 -15.65 15.78 -1.94
N LYS A 367 -16.12 14.55 -2.05
CA LYS A 367 -16.98 13.90 -1.05
C LYS A 367 -16.10 13.14 -0.05
N LEU A 368 -16.21 13.47 1.23
CA LEU A 368 -15.44 12.85 2.31
C LEU A 368 -16.34 12.02 3.21
N TYR A 369 -15.86 10.82 3.56
CA TYR A 369 -16.51 9.89 4.47
C TYR A 369 -15.51 9.43 5.53
N GLU A 370 -15.93 9.37 6.79
CA GLU A 370 -15.14 8.85 7.91
C GLU A 370 -15.69 7.52 8.40
N ARG A 371 -14.85 6.47 8.37
CA ARG A 371 -15.18 5.18 8.95
C ARG A 371 -14.95 5.20 10.46
N ARG A 372 -15.97 4.85 11.26
CA ARG A 372 -15.94 4.99 12.72
C ARG A 372 -16.14 3.69 13.50
N ASP A 373 -16.56 2.62 12.85
CA ASP A 373 -16.81 1.29 13.44
C ASP A 373 -15.58 0.40 13.46
N ALA A 374 -14.58 0.70 12.63
CA ALA A 374 -13.35 -0.04 12.49
C ALA A 374 -12.15 0.90 12.28
N LEU A 375 -10.95 0.49 12.69
CA LEU A 375 -9.73 1.18 12.32
C LEU A 375 -9.43 0.89 10.85
N LEU A 376 -9.59 1.92 10.01
CA LEU A 376 -9.35 1.81 8.58
C LEU A 376 -7.84 1.78 8.30
N HIS A 377 -7.37 0.69 7.67
CA HIS A 377 -5.94 0.54 7.33
C HIS A 377 -5.70 0.19 5.85
N ALA A 378 -6.73 0.16 5.01
CA ALA A 378 -6.63 -0.09 3.58
C ALA A 378 -5.92 1.04 2.81
N LYS A 379 -5.26 0.70 1.71
CA LYS A 379 -4.60 1.63 0.78
C LYS A 379 -4.99 1.23 -0.64
N THR A 380 -6.13 1.76 -1.07
CA THR A 380 -6.73 1.39 -2.35
C THR A 380 -7.28 2.59 -3.09
N ALA A 381 -7.25 2.54 -4.42
CA ALA A 381 -7.94 3.49 -5.27
C ALA A 381 -8.52 2.79 -6.50
N VAL A 382 -9.66 3.31 -6.97
CA VAL A 382 -10.28 2.94 -8.26
C VAL A 382 -10.48 4.23 -9.05
N VAL A 383 -10.03 4.23 -10.31
CA VAL A 383 -10.17 5.39 -11.19
C VAL A 383 -10.90 4.95 -12.46
N ASP A 384 -11.94 5.71 -12.79
CA ASP A 384 -12.75 5.57 -14.00
C ASP A 384 -13.28 4.14 -14.25
N GLY A 385 -13.43 3.33 -13.19
CA GLY A 385 -13.96 1.97 -13.29
C GLY A 385 -13.11 0.99 -14.11
N VAL A 386 -11.83 1.29 -14.37
CA VAL A 386 -10.94 0.45 -15.22
C VAL A 386 -9.54 0.29 -14.66
N TRP A 387 -9.10 1.19 -13.80
CA TRP A 387 -7.79 1.17 -13.16
C TRP A 387 -7.97 1.05 -11.64
N SER A 388 -7.30 0.09 -11.04
CA SER A 388 -7.37 -0.11 -9.59
C SER A 388 -5.98 -0.30 -9.01
N THR A 389 -5.74 0.23 -7.81
CA THR A 389 -4.51 -0.06 -7.06
C THR A 389 -4.82 -0.55 -5.65
N VAL A 390 -4.04 -1.55 -5.22
CA VAL A 390 -4.04 -2.08 -3.86
C VAL A 390 -2.59 -2.27 -3.44
N GLY A 391 -2.21 -1.80 -2.24
CA GLY A 391 -0.84 -1.96 -1.80
C GLY A 391 -0.57 -1.58 -0.36
N SER A 392 0.68 -1.28 -0.08
CA SER A 392 1.16 -0.90 1.24
C SER A 392 1.29 0.62 1.41
N SER A 393 1.33 1.40 0.31
CA SER A 393 1.64 2.82 0.32
C SER A 393 0.47 3.66 0.82
N ASN A 394 0.67 4.38 1.93
CA ASN A 394 -0.22 5.44 2.35
C ASN A 394 -0.10 6.65 1.42
N MET A 395 -1.04 7.58 1.54
CA MET A 395 -0.96 8.90 0.89
C MET A 395 -0.36 9.92 1.85
N ASP A 396 0.92 9.73 2.16
CA ASP A 396 1.73 10.61 3.00
C ASP A 396 3.16 10.73 2.47
N TRP A 397 3.86 11.77 2.93
CA TRP A 397 5.24 12.04 2.51
C TRP A 397 6.18 10.87 2.82
N ARG A 398 5.97 10.21 3.96
CA ARG A 398 6.82 9.11 4.40
C ARG A 398 6.73 7.92 3.45
N SER A 399 5.53 7.53 3.05
CA SER A 399 5.32 6.43 2.09
C SER A 399 5.86 6.77 0.70
N PHE A 400 5.73 8.04 0.27
CA PHE A 400 6.17 8.43 -1.05
C PHE A 400 7.68 8.63 -1.17
N ALA A 401 8.34 9.15 -0.12
CA ALA A 401 9.73 9.60 -0.19
C ALA A 401 10.73 8.77 0.62
N LEU A 402 10.29 8.10 1.68
CA LEU A 402 11.19 7.49 2.67
C LEU A 402 11.02 5.98 2.81
N ASN A 403 9.81 5.45 2.61
CA ASN A 403 9.56 4.04 2.81
C ASN A 403 9.75 3.22 1.52
N TYR A 404 10.16 1.98 1.71
CA TYR A 404 10.01 0.93 0.71
C TYR A 404 8.56 0.48 0.73
N GLU A 405 7.86 0.67 -0.39
CA GLU A 405 6.45 0.35 -0.56
C GLU A 405 6.23 -0.54 -1.79
N VAL A 406 5.09 -1.20 -1.85
CA VAL A 406 4.66 -1.97 -3.00
C VAL A 406 3.17 -1.82 -3.24
N ASN A 407 2.80 -1.51 -4.47
CA ASN A 407 1.40 -1.52 -4.91
C ASN A 407 1.25 -2.41 -6.15
N ALA A 408 0.14 -3.11 -6.26
CA ALA A 408 -0.29 -3.68 -7.53
C ALA A 408 -1.26 -2.72 -8.21
N VAL A 409 -1.03 -2.47 -9.49
CA VAL A 409 -2.03 -1.91 -10.40
C VAL A 409 -2.68 -3.07 -11.13
N VAL A 410 -4.00 -3.09 -11.12
CA VAL A 410 -4.83 -4.10 -11.78
C VAL A 410 -5.75 -3.40 -12.76
N LEU A 411 -5.67 -3.81 -14.02
CA LEU A 411 -6.42 -3.19 -15.11
C LEU A 411 -7.58 -4.06 -15.57
N GLY A 412 -8.69 -3.40 -15.84
CA GLY A 412 -9.88 -4.01 -16.42
C GLY A 412 -11.13 -3.73 -15.61
N PRO A 413 -12.30 -3.63 -16.29
CA PRO A 413 -13.55 -3.28 -15.63
C PRO A 413 -14.06 -4.35 -14.68
N GLU A 414 -13.72 -5.62 -14.88
CA GLU A 414 -14.18 -6.72 -14.03
C GLU A 414 -13.62 -6.60 -12.61
N PHE A 415 -12.29 -6.41 -12.49
CA PHE A 415 -11.65 -6.24 -11.20
C PHE A 415 -12.00 -4.88 -10.57
N ALA A 416 -12.09 -3.83 -11.38
CA ALA A 416 -12.52 -2.52 -10.91
C ALA A 416 -13.94 -2.57 -10.31
N ALA A 417 -14.85 -3.35 -10.88
CA ALA A 417 -16.20 -3.54 -10.33
C ALA A 417 -16.17 -4.27 -8.97
N GLU A 418 -15.28 -5.24 -8.75
CA GLU A 418 -15.09 -5.88 -7.43
C GLU A 418 -14.58 -4.86 -6.38
N MET A 419 -13.62 -4.04 -6.78
CA MET A 419 -13.06 -2.97 -5.94
C MET A 419 -14.11 -1.90 -5.63
N GLU A 420 -14.91 -1.52 -6.63
CA GLU A 420 -16.00 -0.56 -6.46
C GLU A 420 -17.07 -1.09 -5.50
N ALA A 421 -17.45 -2.36 -5.63
CA ALA A 421 -18.39 -2.97 -4.71
C ALA A 421 -17.87 -3.00 -3.26
N LEU A 422 -16.55 -3.18 -3.07
CA LEU A 422 -15.90 -3.07 -1.76
C LEU A 422 -15.90 -1.63 -1.26
N PHE A 423 -15.57 -0.67 -2.11
CA PHE A 423 -15.58 0.76 -1.81
C PHE A 423 -16.97 1.24 -1.39
N GLN A 424 -18.03 0.83 -2.08
CA GLN A 424 -19.41 1.20 -1.74
C GLN A 424 -19.85 0.64 -0.39
N ARG A 425 -19.36 -0.53 0.01
CA ARG A 425 -19.58 -1.04 1.38
C ARG A 425 -18.86 -0.16 2.41
N ASP A 426 -17.61 0.23 2.16
CA ASP A 426 -16.88 1.14 3.04
C ASP A 426 -17.59 2.50 3.17
N VAL A 427 -18.15 3.03 2.08
CA VAL A 427 -18.98 4.25 2.10
C VAL A 427 -20.24 4.07 2.93
N ALA A 428 -20.98 2.95 2.75
CA ALA A 428 -22.22 2.67 3.46
C ALA A 428 -22.02 2.54 4.99
N GLU A 429 -20.83 2.08 5.40
CA GLU A 429 -20.42 1.92 6.80
C GLU A 429 -19.68 3.17 7.35
N SER A 430 -19.69 4.28 6.62
CA SER A 430 -18.99 5.51 6.97
C SER A 430 -19.95 6.70 7.16
N VAL A 431 -19.50 7.69 7.91
CA VAL A 431 -20.23 8.94 8.14
C VAL A 431 -19.76 9.99 7.14
N ARG A 432 -20.70 10.55 6.38
CA ARG A 432 -20.39 11.63 5.45
C ARG A 432 -20.02 12.91 6.20
N ILE A 433 -18.93 13.54 5.81
CA ILE A 433 -18.53 14.86 6.31
C ILE A 433 -19.06 15.92 5.34
N THR A 434 -19.99 16.74 5.80
CA THR A 434 -20.55 17.84 4.99
C THR A 434 -19.77 19.13 5.21
N PRO A 435 -19.76 20.05 4.24
CA PRO A 435 -19.14 21.37 4.42
C PRO A 435 -19.70 22.14 5.63
N GLU A 436 -21.00 22.01 5.91
CA GLU A 436 -21.65 22.66 7.02
C GLU A 436 -21.16 22.12 8.37
N ALA A 437 -21.18 20.77 8.53
CA ALA A 437 -20.68 20.10 9.73
C ALA A 437 -19.20 20.40 9.93
N TRP A 438 -18.41 20.45 8.84
CA TRP A 438 -16.99 20.77 8.88
C TRP A 438 -16.72 22.19 9.38
N ARG A 439 -17.49 23.18 8.92
CA ARG A 439 -17.37 24.58 9.35
C ARG A 439 -17.80 24.77 10.80
N ALA A 440 -18.75 23.97 11.29
CA ALA A 440 -19.28 24.03 12.65
C ALA A 440 -18.42 23.33 13.73
N ARG A 441 -17.30 22.65 13.32
CA ARG A 441 -16.43 21.93 14.29
C ARG A 441 -15.79 22.88 15.32
N GLY A 442 -15.44 22.31 16.48
CA GLY A 442 -14.90 23.06 17.62
C GLY A 442 -13.58 23.79 17.33
N VAL A 443 -13.27 24.78 18.16
CA VAL A 443 -12.01 25.53 18.09
C VAL A 443 -10.83 24.62 18.42
N ASP A 444 -11.01 23.67 19.35
CA ASP A 444 -9.98 22.72 19.77
C ASP A 444 -9.57 21.81 18.60
N ASP A 445 -10.54 21.32 17.79
CA ASP A 445 -10.26 20.53 16.60
C ASP A 445 -9.42 21.32 15.60
N ARG A 446 -9.79 22.57 15.33
CA ARG A 446 -9.06 23.46 14.41
C ARG A 446 -7.63 23.72 14.88
N PHE A 447 -7.44 23.88 16.18
CA PHE A 447 -6.12 24.09 16.77
C PHE A 447 -5.25 22.82 16.60
N MET A 448 -5.80 21.64 16.90
CA MET A 448 -5.09 20.37 16.77
C MET A 448 -4.73 20.06 15.30
N GLU A 449 -5.63 20.34 14.36
CA GLU A 449 -5.39 20.20 12.93
C GLU A 449 -4.26 21.16 12.47
N PHE A 450 -4.31 22.42 12.87
CA PHE A 450 -3.26 23.40 12.54
C PHE A 450 -1.90 22.99 13.13
N PHE A 451 -1.87 22.62 14.41
CA PHE A 451 -0.64 22.16 15.07
C PHE A 451 -0.06 20.93 14.40
N SER A 452 -0.89 19.92 14.12
CA SER A 452 -0.45 18.67 13.51
C SER A 452 0.08 18.87 12.09
N ARG A 453 -0.46 19.82 11.34
CA ARG A 453 0.01 20.18 10.01
C ARG A 453 1.46 20.66 9.97
N MET A 454 1.96 21.27 11.05
CA MET A 454 3.37 21.68 11.10
C MET A 454 4.35 20.50 11.03
N PHE A 455 3.88 19.29 11.35
CA PHE A 455 4.66 18.06 11.33
C PHE A 455 4.41 17.19 10.09
N GLU A 456 3.60 17.64 9.13
CA GLU A 456 3.18 16.90 7.93
C GLU A 456 4.35 16.24 7.18
N ARG A 457 5.50 16.92 7.09
CA ARG A 457 6.70 16.40 6.42
C ARG A 457 7.48 15.35 7.22
N TRP A 458 7.10 15.13 8.48
CA TRP A 458 7.75 14.16 9.36
C TRP A 458 6.89 12.90 9.53
N LEU A 459 5.63 13.00 9.13
CA LEU A 459 4.62 11.96 9.17
C LEU A 459 4.57 11.22 7.85
#